data_c27812ca9ffc149d34bf90f41e414823
#
_entry.id   c27812ca9ffc149d34bf90f41e414823
#
_cell.length_a   1.000
_cell.length_b   1.000
_cell.length_c   1.000
_cell.angle_alpha   90.00
_cell.angle_beta   90.00
_cell.angle_gamma   90.00
#
_symmetry.space_group_name_H-M   'P 1'
#
loop_
_entity.id
_entity.type
_entity.pdbx_description
1 polymer ?
#
loop_
_entity_poly.entity_id
_entity_poly.type
_entity_poly.pdbx_seq_one_letter_code
_entity_poly.pdbx_strand_id
1 'polypeptide(L)'
;MNIFDILVVQPIFNALLLIYAVVHDFGISIILFTILVRVLLWPLIQKQLHQTKLMRKVQPELKKIKAKTKGNKQLEAQLMMELYRERGIKPFSSIGVLIIQLPIFIGIYQVINIITQHGDQIEKHLYEFTKNIQIVNDIYNGSHKFNETLFGVFNLTQTALGQGGPHIALILLAFIAAGFQYIQTKQLMPSDPSQKKLKDILKDASSGKEADQSEITAVMSSKMASVMPILLLVFALYLPGAVVLYYATSSIVAVIQQYFVLRQDSEEMIQLADKKDVKKIKEAKIVSKKKTSKSKNKKRKQR
;
A
#
# COMPACT_ATOMS: atom_id res chain seq x y z
N MET A 1 26.03 7.44 -15.96
CA MET A 1 24.66 7.12 -15.49
C MET A 1 24.49 5.61 -15.51
N ASN A 2 23.93 5.05 -14.47
CA ASN A 2 23.57 3.63 -14.40
C ASN A 2 22.13 3.39 -14.91
N ILE A 3 21.73 2.13 -15.07
CA ILE A 3 20.37 1.78 -15.56
C ILE A 3 19.27 2.36 -14.65
N PHE A 4 19.51 2.41 -13.35
CA PHE A 4 18.57 2.98 -12.40
C PHE A 4 18.38 4.49 -12.59
N ASP A 5 19.48 5.21 -12.86
CA ASP A 5 19.42 6.64 -13.16
C ASP A 5 18.55 6.91 -14.39
N ILE A 6 18.75 6.15 -15.46
CA ILE A 6 18.03 6.32 -16.73
C ILE A 6 16.54 5.97 -16.59
N LEU A 7 16.21 4.87 -15.89
CA LEU A 7 14.84 4.37 -15.83
C LEU A 7 14.00 4.98 -14.70
N VAL A 8 14.64 5.50 -13.66
CA VAL A 8 13.93 5.98 -12.46
C VAL A 8 14.27 7.43 -12.15
N VAL A 9 15.55 7.77 -11.95
CA VAL A 9 15.93 9.10 -11.46
C VAL A 9 15.65 10.16 -12.53
N GLN A 10 16.09 9.93 -13.75
CA GLN A 10 15.94 10.88 -14.85
C GLN A 10 14.47 11.20 -15.19
N PRO A 11 13.54 10.22 -15.31
CA PRO A 11 12.13 10.52 -15.50
C PRO A 11 11.51 11.29 -14.34
N ILE A 12 11.83 10.93 -13.08
CA ILE A 12 11.34 11.62 -11.91
C ILE A 12 11.86 13.06 -11.86
N PHE A 13 13.16 13.24 -12.13
CA PHE A 13 13.81 14.55 -12.14
C PHE A 13 13.15 15.50 -13.14
N ASN A 14 13.01 15.05 -14.38
CA ASN A 14 12.42 15.88 -15.44
C ASN A 14 10.92 16.14 -15.18
N ALA A 15 10.15 15.15 -14.70
CA ALA A 15 8.75 15.34 -14.37
C ALA A 15 8.55 16.36 -13.24
N LEU A 16 9.38 16.32 -12.19
CA LEU A 16 9.36 17.30 -11.11
C LEU A 16 9.71 18.71 -11.61
N LEU A 17 10.74 18.85 -12.47
CA LEU A 17 11.12 20.15 -13.05
C LEU A 17 10.05 20.70 -13.99
N LEU A 18 9.38 19.85 -14.77
CA LEU A 18 8.25 20.27 -15.60
C LEU A 18 7.10 20.83 -14.77
N ILE A 19 6.76 20.17 -13.67
CA ILE A 19 5.72 20.67 -12.76
C ILE A 19 6.21 21.96 -12.09
N TYR A 20 7.45 21.99 -11.64
CA TYR A 20 8.07 23.17 -11.04
C TYR A 20 8.07 24.38 -11.98
N ALA A 21 8.30 24.15 -13.27
CA ALA A 21 8.29 25.21 -14.27
C ALA A 21 6.93 25.94 -14.37
N VAL A 22 5.85 25.27 -13.96
CA VAL A 22 4.50 25.84 -13.96
C VAL A 22 4.16 26.46 -12.59
N VAL A 23 4.54 25.78 -11.50
CA VAL A 23 4.06 26.10 -10.15
C VAL A 23 5.03 27.01 -9.38
N HIS A 24 6.34 26.96 -9.70
CA HIS A 24 7.41 27.72 -9.05
C HIS A 24 7.57 27.47 -7.54
N ASP A 25 7.05 26.32 -7.05
CA ASP A 25 7.16 25.86 -5.66
C ASP A 25 7.49 24.38 -5.64
N PHE A 26 8.61 24.01 -5.03
CA PHE A 26 9.09 22.63 -5.06
C PHE A 26 8.21 21.67 -4.25
N GLY A 27 7.69 22.14 -3.13
CA GLY A 27 6.81 21.33 -2.31
C GLY A 27 5.49 21.00 -3.01
N ILE A 28 4.88 22.00 -3.67
CA ILE A 28 3.68 21.76 -4.50
C ILE A 28 4.01 20.83 -5.66
N SER A 29 5.18 20.98 -6.28
CA SER A 29 5.62 20.08 -7.36
C SER A 29 5.72 18.63 -6.90
N ILE A 30 6.26 18.38 -5.70
CA ILE A 30 6.31 17.03 -5.10
C ILE A 30 4.90 16.49 -4.85
N ILE A 31 3.98 17.31 -4.32
CA ILE A 31 2.59 16.91 -4.07
C ILE A 31 1.91 16.50 -5.38
N LEU A 32 1.97 17.36 -6.41
CA LEU A 32 1.35 17.10 -7.72
C LEU A 32 1.95 15.89 -8.41
N PHE A 33 3.28 15.77 -8.41
CA PHE A 33 3.99 14.60 -8.94
C PHE A 33 3.55 13.32 -8.23
N THR A 34 3.45 13.35 -6.90
CA THR A 34 3.04 12.18 -6.11
C THR A 34 1.61 11.76 -6.45
N ILE A 35 0.69 12.71 -6.58
CA ILE A 35 -0.68 12.45 -6.99
C ILE A 35 -0.71 11.86 -8.40
N LEU A 36 0.03 12.44 -9.34
CA LEU A 36 0.13 11.95 -10.72
C LEU A 36 0.59 10.48 -10.76
N VAL A 37 1.69 10.17 -10.09
CA VAL A 37 2.22 8.80 -10.00
C VAL A 37 1.21 7.85 -9.38
N ARG A 38 0.51 8.24 -8.31
CA ARG A 38 -0.53 7.46 -7.66
C ARG A 38 -1.72 7.18 -8.58
N VAL A 39 -2.11 8.16 -9.39
CA VAL A 39 -3.19 8.00 -10.38
C VAL A 39 -2.76 7.05 -11.50
N LEU A 40 -1.54 7.19 -12.01
CA LEU A 40 -0.99 6.27 -13.02
C LEU A 40 -0.91 4.82 -12.52
N LEU A 41 -0.55 4.64 -11.25
CA LEU A 41 -0.47 3.32 -10.61
C LEU A 41 -1.83 2.78 -10.12
N TRP A 42 -2.92 3.54 -10.25
CA TRP A 42 -4.24 3.16 -9.75
C TRP A 42 -4.69 1.76 -10.18
N PRO A 43 -4.66 1.38 -11.48
CA PRO A 43 -5.13 0.07 -11.91
C PRO A 43 -4.32 -1.09 -11.30
N LEU A 44 -3.04 -0.86 -11.05
CA LEU A 44 -2.17 -1.85 -10.42
C LEU A 44 -2.48 -1.99 -8.93
N ILE A 45 -2.66 -0.86 -8.24
CA ILE A 45 -3.04 -0.80 -6.82
C ILE A 45 -4.41 -1.46 -6.60
N GLN A 46 -5.37 -1.21 -7.48
CA GLN A 46 -6.70 -1.82 -7.42
C GLN A 46 -6.63 -3.36 -7.49
N LYS A 47 -5.88 -3.91 -8.44
CA LYS A 47 -5.67 -5.37 -8.55
C LYS A 47 -5.05 -5.96 -7.28
N GLN A 48 -4.11 -5.26 -6.68
CA GLN A 48 -3.44 -5.68 -5.45
C GLN A 48 -4.37 -5.62 -4.23
N LEU A 49 -5.17 -4.56 -4.10
CA LEU A 49 -6.15 -4.44 -3.02
C LEU A 49 -7.21 -5.55 -3.11
N HIS A 50 -7.62 -5.90 -4.32
CA HIS A 50 -8.51 -7.03 -4.55
C HIS A 50 -7.89 -8.36 -4.05
N GLN A 51 -6.63 -8.64 -4.36
CA GLN A 51 -5.92 -9.81 -3.84
C GLN A 51 -5.81 -9.81 -2.31
N THR A 52 -5.53 -8.66 -1.71
CA THR A 52 -5.49 -8.51 -0.25
C THR A 52 -6.84 -8.83 0.39
N LYS A 53 -7.94 -8.45 -0.26
CA LYS A 53 -9.30 -8.77 0.20
C LYS A 53 -9.63 -10.25 0.09
N LEU A 54 -9.23 -10.90 -1.01
CA LEU A 54 -9.36 -12.35 -1.15
C LEU A 54 -8.59 -13.10 -0.05
N MET A 55 -7.37 -12.66 0.25
CA MET A 55 -6.58 -13.20 1.37
C MET A 55 -7.31 -13.10 2.71
N ARG A 56 -7.98 -11.97 2.99
CA ARG A 56 -8.78 -11.81 4.21
C ARG A 56 -9.94 -12.79 4.29
N LYS A 57 -10.62 -13.05 3.17
CA LYS A 57 -11.77 -13.96 3.13
C LYS A 57 -11.41 -15.40 3.44
N VAL A 58 -10.22 -15.85 3.07
CA VAL A 58 -9.78 -17.23 3.33
C VAL A 58 -9.13 -17.41 4.70
N GLN A 59 -8.98 -16.35 5.50
CA GLN A 59 -8.43 -16.43 6.86
C GLN A 59 -9.10 -17.50 7.75
N PRO A 60 -10.46 -17.62 7.78
CA PRO A 60 -11.11 -18.66 8.57
C PRO A 60 -10.78 -20.08 8.05
N GLU A 61 -10.62 -20.25 6.74
CA GLU A 61 -10.24 -21.55 6.14
C GLU A 61 -8.79 -21.91 6.47
N LEU A 62 -7.88 -20.92 6.42
CA LEU A 62 -6.49 -21.08 6.85
C LEU A 62 -6.38 -21.51 8.33
N LYS A 63 -7.20 -20.95 9.22
CA LYS A 63 -7.25 -21.38 10.62
C LYS A 63 -7.69 -22.83 10.78
N LYS A 64 -8.68 -23.28 9.99
CA LYS A 64 -9.12 -24.67 9.99
C LYS A 64 -8.05 -25.63 9.50
N ILE A 65 -7.29 -25.25 8.44
CA ILE A 65 -6.14 -26.02 7.94
C ILE A 65 -5.12 -26.16 9.08
N LYS A 66 -4.73 -25.07 9.70
CA LYS A 66 -3.78 -25.05 10.79
C LYS A 66 -4.19 -25.93 11.96
N ALA A 67 -5.46 -25.87 12.37
CA ALA A 67 -5.99 -26.71 13.44
C ALA A 67 -5.98 -28.21 13.07
N LYS A 68 -6.19 -28.55 11.78
CA LYS A 68 -6.21 -29.94 11.30
C LYS A 68 -4.83 -30.54 11.17
N THR A 69 -3.82 -29.76 10.84
CA THR A 69 -2.44 -30.23 10.59
C THR A 69 -1.65 -30.54 11.86
N LYS A 70 -2.18 -30.13 13.03
CA LYS A 70 -1.61 -30.44 14.37
C LYS A 70 -0.09 -30.25 14.46
N GLY A 71 0.44 -29.18 13.85
CA GLY A 71 1.86 -28.83 13.88
C GLY A 71 2.70 -29.45 12.76
N ASN A 72 2.14 -30.27 11.87
CA ASN A 72 2.83 -30.72 10.66
C ASN A 72 2.94 -29.58 9.65
N LYS A 73 4.07 -28.85 9.70
CA LYS A 73 4.33 -27.66 8.87
C LYS A 73 4.35 -27.95 7.38
N GLN A 74 4.81 -29.12 6.97
CA GLN A 74 4.88 -29.50 5.56
C GLN A 74 3.47 -29.70 4.98
N LEU A 75 2.61 -30.43 5.69
CA LEU A 75 1.21 -30.62 5.31
C LEU A 75 0.42 -29.30 5.35
N GLU A 76 0.68 -28.45 6.37
CA GLU A 76 0.07 -27.13 6.48
C GLU A 76 0.40 -26.27 5.26
N ALA A 77 1.69 -26.16 4.90
CA ALA A 77 2.13 -25.39 3.73
C ALA A 77 1.50 -25.91 2.42
N GLN A 78 1.42 -27.23 2.27
CA GLN A 78 0.81 -27.86 1.11
C GLN A 78 -0.69 -27.54 0.99
N LEU A 79 -1.46 -27.70 2.07
CA LEU A 79 -2.89 -27.41 2.09
C LEU A 79 -3.18 -25.90 1.93
N MET A 80 -2.32 -25.03 2.49
CA MET A 80 -2.43 -23.59 2.29
C MET A 80 -2.20 -23.21 0.82
N MET A 81 -1.19 -23.78 0.15
CA MET A 81 -0.93 -23.52 -1.27
C MET A 81 -2.05 -24.05 -2.17
N GLU A 82 -2.63 -25.20 -1.83
CA GLU A 82 -3.80 -25.76 -2.52
C GLU A 82 -5.00 -24.83 -2.41
N LEU A 83 -5.33 -24.37 -1.18
CA LEU A 83 -6.39 -23.38 -0.94
C LEU A 83 -6.17 -22.10 -1.75
N TYR A 84 -4.95 -21.56 -1.75
CA TYR A 84 -4.65 -20.35 -2.52
C TYR A 84 -4.86 -20.57 -4.02
N ARG A 85 -4.45 -21.73 -4.55
CA ARG A 85 -4.65 -22.10 -5.96
C ARG A 85 -6.13 -22.23 -6.30
N GLU A 86 -6.91 -22.93 -5.46
CA GLU A 86 -8.35 -23.08 -5.65
C GLU A 86 -9.11 -21.74 -5.62
N ARG A 87 -8.68 -20.82 -4.79
CA ARG A 87 -9.29 -19.48 -4.64
C ARG A 87 -8.69 -18.42 -5.57
N GLY A 88 -7.74 -18.79 -6.43
CA GLY A 88 -7.06 -17.84 -7.34
C GLY A 88 -6.27 -16.74 -6.62
N ILE A 89 -5.79 -17.03 -5.40
CA ILE A 89 -5.07 -16.07 -4.55
C ILE A 89 -3.58 -16.13 -4.86
N LYS A 90 -2.98 -14.97 -5.07
CA LYS A 90 -1.54 -14.79 -5.24
C LYS A 90 -0.93 -14.26 -3.93
N PRO A 91 -0.31 -15.12 -3.09
CA PRO A 91 0.12 -14.72 -1.75
C PRO A 91 1.18 -13.61 -1.74
N PHE A 92 1.96 -13.50 -2.79
CA PHE A 92 3.02 -12.48 -2.92
C PHE A 92 2.56 -11.16 -3.58
N SER A 93 1.28 -11.03 -3.90
CA SER A 93 0.76 -9.81 -4.54
C SER A 93 0.91 -8.56 -3.67
N SER A 94 0.89 -8.71 -2.34
CA SER A 94 1.09 -7.60 -1.40
C SER A 94 2.51 -7.02 -1.43
N ILE A 95 3.51 -7.80 -1.83
CA ILE A 95 4.90 -7.36 -2.00
C ILE A 95 5.04 -6.45 -3.23
N GLY A 96 4.17 -6.58 -4.22
CA GLY A 96 4.23 -5.80 -5.46
C GLY A 96 4.21 -4.28 -5.25
N VAL A 97 3.45 -3.77 -4.26
CA VAL A 97 3.48 -2.32 -3.93
C VAL A 97 4.84 -1.91 -3.40
N LEU A 98 5.44 -2.73 -2.52
CA LEU A 98 6.75 -2.44 -1.96
C LEU A 98 7.84 -2.40 -3.05
N ILE A 99 7.78 -3.34 -4.00
CA ILE A 99 8.73 -3.39 -5.13
C ILE A 99 8.63 -2.13 -5.99
N ILE A 100 7.44 -1.57 -6.19
CA ILE A 100 7.24 -0.35 -6.97
C ILE A 100 7.58 0.90 -6.15
N GLN A 101 7.23 0.88 -4.86
CA GLN A 101 7.43 2.03 -3.97
C GLN A 101 8.90 2.33 -3.72
N LEU A 102 9.77 1.30 -3.58
CA LEU A 102 11.18 1.48 -3.27
C LEU A 102 11.95 2.23 -4.36
N PRO A 103 11.84 1.89 -5.67
CA PRO A 103 12.50 2.66 -6.72
C PRO A 103 12.07 4.12 -6.75
N ILE A 104 10.77 4.41 -6.56
CA ILE A 104 10.25 5.78 -6.56
C ILE A 104 10.83 6.55 -5.36
N PHE A 105 10.85 5.94 -4.17
CA PHE A 105 11.41 6.56 -2.98
C PHE A 105 12.89 6.87 -3.14
N ILE A 106 13.70 5.91 -3.63
CA ILE A 106 15.13 6.10 -3.88
C ILE A 106 15.34 7.16 -4.97
N GLY A 107 14.53 7.13 -6.03
CA GLY A 107 14.60 8.10 -7.12
C GLY A 107 14.36 9.54 -6.64
N ILE A 108 13.32 9.77 -5.83
CA ILE A 108 13.02 11.08 -5.25
C ILE A 108 14.15 11.53 -4.32
N TYR A 109 14.66 10.63 -3.48
CA TYR A 109 15.80 10.94 -2.62
C TYR A 109 17.03 11.39 -3.43
N GLN A 110 17.34 10.69 -4.53
CA GLN A 110 18.45 11.06 -5.42
C GLN A 110 18.19 12.39 -6.13
N VAL A 111 16.98 12.63 -6.61
CA VAL A 111 16.60 13.91 -7.23
C VAL A 111 16.83 15.07 -6.25
N ILE A 112 16.41 14.92 -5.01
CA ILE A 112 16.63 15.93 -3.97
C ILE A 112 18.13 16.17 -3.77
N ASN A 113 18.92 15.10 -3.65
CA ASN A 113 20.37 15.22 -3.53
C ASN A 113 21.02 15.93 -4.71
N ILE A 114 20.60 15.63 -5.94
CA ILE A 114 21.10 16.30 -7.16
C ILE A 114 20.81 17.81 -7.07
N ILE A 115 19.57 18.18 -6.75
CA ILE A 115 19.16 19.58 -6.70
C ILE A 115 19.91 20.35 -5.58
N THR A 116 20.08 19.72 -4.41
CA THR A 116 20.55 20.43 -3.20
C THR A 116 22.06 20.38 -3.00
N GLN A 117 22.72 19.30 -3.44
CA GLN A 117 24.13 19.06 -3.12
C GLN A 117 25.02 18.85 -4.34
N HIS A 118 24.45 18.48 -5.48
CA HIS A 118 25.20 18.10 -6.68
C HIS A 118 24.68 18.84 -7.90
N GLY A 119 24.59 20.17 -7.83
CA GLY A 119 24.14 21.01 -8.93
C GLY A 119 24.90 20.81 -10.25
N ASP A 120 26.17 20.37 -10.18
CA ASP A 120 26.99 19.97 -11.31
C ASP A 120 26.46 18.75 -12.09
N GLN A 121 25.58 17.96 -11.46
CA GLN A 121 24.98 16.78 -12.08
C GLN A 121 23.61 17.04 -12.72
N ILE A 122 23.04 18.23 -12.53
CA ILE A 122 21.73 18.60 -13.08
C ILE A 122 21.69 18.36 -14.59
N GLU A 123 22.69 18.87 -15.31
CA GLU A 123 22.76 18.74 -16.78
C GLU A 123 22.66 17.29 -17.27
N LYS A 124 23.36 16.38 -16.60
CA LYS A 124 23.40 14.97 -16.98
C LYS A 124 22.04 14.27 -16.88
N HIS A 125 21.13 14.80 -16.04
CA HIS A 125 19.81 14.20 -15.79
C HIS A 125 18.70 14.90 -16.56
N LEU A 126 18.96 16.06 -17.20
CA LEU A 126 17.98 16.77 -18.00
C LEU A 126 17.75 16.09 -19.34
N TYR A 127 16.49 16.01 -19.77
CA TYR A 127 16.14 15.72 -21.15
C TYR A 127 16.32 16.98 -22.01
N GLU A 128 16.63 16.82 -23.29
CA GLU A 128 16.84 17.96 -24.20
C GLU A 128 15.62 18.90 -24.23
N PHE A 129 14.40 18.36 -24.24
CA PHE A 129 13.21 19.20 -24.24
C PHE A 129 13.01 19.96 -22.92
N THR A 130 13.49 19.41 -21.79
CA THR A 130 13.40 20.08 -20.49
C THR A 130 14.43 21.20 -20.38
N LYS A 131 15.62 21.06 -20.97
CA LYS A 131 16.64 22.11 -21.04
C LYS A 131 16.16 23.38 -21.76
N ASN A 132 15.28 23.23 -22.76
CA ASN A 132 14.72 24.35 -23.51
C ASN A 132 13.65 25.17 -22.73
N ILE A 133 13.24 24.72 -21.57
CA ILE A 133 12.31 25.49 -20.72
C ILE A 133 13.10 26.58 -20.00
N GLN A 134 12.72 27.84 -20.22
CA GLN A 134 13.46 29.00 -19.75
C GLN A 134 13.82 28.92 -18.26
N ILE A 135 12.84 28.66 -17.37
CA ILE A 135 13.10 28.60 -15.94
C ILE A 135 14.03 27.44 -15.53
N VAL A 136 13.99 26.30 -16.25
CA VAL A 136 14.90 25.17 -16.02
C VAL A 136 16.31 25.53 -16.46
N ASN A 137 16.43 26.22 -17.60
CA ASN A 137 17.68 26.73 -18.11
C ASN A 137 18.28 27.78 -17.14
N ASP A 138 17.46 28.69 -16.61
CA ASP A 138 17.88 29.71 -15.66
C ASP A 138 18.37 29.10 -14.34
N ILE A 139 17.71 28.02 -13.87
CA ILE A 139 18.14 27.24 -12.69
C ILE A 139 19.47 26.56 -12.97
N TYR A 140 19.59 25.89 -14.11
CA TYR A 140 20.80 25.19 -14.52
C TYR A 140 22.00 26.14 -14.66
N ASN A 141 21.80 27.29 -15.28
CA ASN A 141 22.84 28.32 -15.45
C ASN A 141 23.11 29.16 -14.21
N GLY A 142 22.39 28.91 -13.10
CA GLY A 142 22.52 29.63 -11.85
C GLY A 142 21.94 31.05 -11.87
N SER A 143 21.23 31.43 -12.94
CA SER A 143 20.59 32.76 -13.08
C SER A 143 19.32 32.89 -12.23
N HIS A 144 18.69 31.78 -11.89
CA HIS A 144 17.51 31.72 -11.02
C HIS A 144 17.75 30.77 -9.84
N LYS A 145 17.48 31.26 -8.63
CA LYS A 145 17.59 30.43 -7.43
C LYS A 145 16.38 29.48 -7.34
N PHE A 146 16.66 28.19 -7.25
CA PHE A 146 15.64 27.18 -7.04
C PHE A 146 14.89 27.41 -5.72
N ASN A 147 13.56 27.42 -5.77
CA ASN A 147 12.75 27.57 -4.58
C ASN A 147 12.52 26.22 -3.92
N GLU A 148 13.35 25.87 -2.95
CA GLU A 148 13.37 24.60 -2.20
C GLU A 148 12.29 24.51 -1.11
N THR A 149 11.31 25.42 -1.13
CA THR A 149 10.32 25.52 -0.06
C THR A 149 8.97 24.92 -0.43
N LEU A 150 8.14 24.76 0.58
CA LEU A 150 6.69 24.57 0.45
C LEU A 150 6.01 25.86 0.93
N PHE A 151 5.20 26.47 0.07
CA PHE A 151 4.51 27.75 0.30
C PHE A 151 5.44 28.92 0.67
N GLY A 152 6.71 28.87 0.25
CA GLY A 152 7.70 29.88 0.59
C GLY A 152 8.15 29.89 2.05
N VAL A 153 7.65 28.97 2.89
CA VAL A 153 7.86 28.99 4.35
C VAL A 153 8.70 27.81 4.84
N PHE A 154 8.39 26.61 4.35
CA PHE A 154 9.02 25.39 4.88
C PHE A 154 10.15 24.94 3.97
N ASN A 155 11.38 25.09 4.40
CA ASN A 155 12.53 24.59 3.66
C ASN A 155 12.55 23.04 3.67
N LEU A 156 12.39 22.45 2.50
CA LEU A 156 12.26 21.00 2.32
C LEU A 156 13.59 20.26 2.17
N THR A 157 14.70 20.99 2.06
CA THR A 157 16.04 20.38 2.02
C THR A 157 16.57 20.04 3.41
N GLN A 158 16.01 20.67 4.42
CA GLN A 158 16.35 20.44 5.82
C GLN A 158 15.74 19.13 6.34
N THR A 159 16.34 18.61 7.42
CA THR A 159 15.83 17.46 8.17
C THR A 159 15.11 17.93 9.44
N ALA A 160 14.18 17.13 9.94
CA ALA A 160 13.43 17.50 11.16
C ALA A 160 14.33 17.60 12.40
N LEU A 161 15.35 16.73 12.49
CA LEU A 161 16.38 16.73 13.54
C LEU A 161 17.75 16.84 12.84
N GLY A 162 18.16 18.04 12.48
CA GLY A 162 19.41 18.32 11.77
C GLY A 162 20.33 19.31 12.46
N GLN A 163 21.40 19.67 11.75
CA GLN A 163 22.31 20.74 12.16
C GLN A 163 21.55 22.08 12.12
N GLY A 164 21.25 22.67 13.21
CA GLY A 164 20.45 23.91 13.32
C GLY A 164 19.29 23.80 14.31
N GLY A 165 19.11 22.61 14.89
CA GLY A 165 18.08 22.35 15.88
C GLY A 165 16.79 21.72 15.31
N PRO A 166 15.79 21.47 16.14
CA PRO A 166 14.57 20.83 15.73
C PRO A 166 13.67 21.76 14.89
N HIS A 167 13.32 21.33 13.70
CA HIS A 167 12.37 22.02 12.81
C HIS A 167 10.95 21.53 13.08
N ILE A 168 10.18 22.25 13.89
CA ILE A 168 8.84 21.84 14.36
C ILE A 168 7.90 21.47 13.20
N ALA A 169 7.91 22.24 12.10
CA ALA A 169 7.06 21.95 10.94
C ALA A 169 7.38 20.62 10.28
N LEU A 170 8.68 20.27 10.15
CA LEU A 170 9.10 18.99 9.58
C LEU A 170 8.83 17.84 10.56
N ILE A 171 8.92 18.07 11.86
CA ILE A 171 8.51 17.09 12.88
C ILE A 171 7.01 16.79 12.75
N LEU A 172 6.17 17.83 12.66
CA LEU A 172 4.73 17.67 12.46
C LEU A 172 4.42 16.91 11.16
N LEU A 173 5.13 17.23 10.08
CA LEU A 173 5.00 16.52 8.80
C LEU A 173 5.35 15.03 8.93
N ALA A 174 6.42 14.68 9.67
CA ALA A 174 6.80 13.31 9.94
C ALA A 174 5.72 12.56 10.76
N PHE A 175 5.11 13.21 11.74
CA PHE A 175 3.97 12.63 12.49
C PHE A 175 2.74 12.43 11.60
N ILE A 176 2.42 13.38 10.73
CA ILE A 176 1.33 13.23 9.75
C ILE A 176 1.60 12.04 8.84
N ALA A 177 2.81 11.94 8.28
CA ALA A 177 3.22 10.82 7.43
C ALA A 177 3.07 9.47 8.14
N ALA A 178 3.58 9.35 9.36
CA ALA A 178 3.48 8.13 10.18
C ALA A 178 2.02 7.80 10.55
N GLY A 179 1.20 8.79 10.86
CA GLY A 179 -0.21 8.62 11.17
C GLY A 179 -1.01 8.07 9.99
N PHE A 180 -0.86 8.65 8.80
CA PHE A 180 -1.49 8.15 7.59
C PHE A 180 -0.95 6.79 7.16
N GLN A 181 0.34 6.54 7.34
CA GLN A 181 0.93 5.22 7.12
C GLN A 181 0.33 4.15 8.06
N TYR A 182 0.10 4.49 9.32
CA TYR A 182 -0.58 3.61 10.26
C TYR A 182 -2.00 3.28 9.81
N ILE A 183 -2.77 4.30 9.39
CA ILE A 183 -4.13 4.12 8.86
C ILE A 183 -4.10 3.22 7.62
N GLN A 184 -3.21 3.51 6.67
CA GLN A 184 -3.01 2.72 5.45
C GLN A 184 -2.73 1.25 5.77
N THR A 185 -1.79 1.00 6.67
CA THR A 185 -1.42 -0.36 7.09
C THR A 185 -2.59 -1.08 7.75
N LYS A 186 -3.32 -0.39 8.63
CA LYS A 186 -4.50 -0.93 9.31
C LYS A 186 -5.64 -1.26 8.33
N GLN A 187 -5.84 -0.46 7.30
CA GLN A 187 -6.81 -0.76 6.24
C GLN A 187 -6.47 -2.03 5.46
N LEU A 188 -5.18 -2.36 5.31
CA LEU A 188 -4.72 -3.55 4.59
C LEU A 188 -4.68 -4.81 5.45
N MET A 189 -4.54 -4.67 6.76
CA MET A 189 -4.42 -5.82 7.64
C MET A 189 -5.78 -6.39 8.08
N PRO A 190 -5.91 -7.71 8.09
CA PRO A 190 -7.08 -8.35 8.67
C PRO A 190 -7.04 -8.16 10.19
N SER A 191 -8.10 -7.59 10.77
CA SER A 191 -8.32 -7.64 12.22
C SER A 191 -8.79 -9.05 12.57
N ASP A 192 -7.97 -9.80 13.29
CA ASP A 192 -8.36 -11.08 13.86
C ASP A 192 -8.63 -10.92 15.37
N PRO A 193 -9.90 -10.81 15.80
CA PRO A 193 -10.22 -10.64 17.21
C PRO A 193 -9.81 -11.84 18.07
N SER A 194 -9.59 -13.01 17.46
CA SER A 194 -9.22 -14.25 18.14
C SER A 194 -7.70 -14.45 18.27
N GLN A 195 -6.90 -13.50 17.80
CA GLN A 195 -5.46 -13.59 17.87
C GLN A 195 -4.98 -13.39 19.31
N LYS A 196 -4.24 -14.37 19.86
CA LYS A 196 -3.63 -14.23 21.18
C LYS A 196 -2.76 -12.98 21.23
N LYS A 197 -2.78 -12.28 22.34
CA LYS A 197 -1.87 -11.13 22.55
C LYS A 197 -0.45 -11.65 22.74
N LEU A 198 0.54 -10.88 22.27
CA LEU A 198 1.96 -11.22 22.48
C LEU A 198 2.27 -11.54 23.95
N LYS A 199 1.66 -10.80 24.88
CA LYS A 199 1.82 -10.99 26.32
C LYS A 199 1.34 -12.37 26.78
N ASP A 200 0.26 -12.89 26.19
CA ASP A 200 -0.29 -14.20 26.54
C ASP A 200 0.61 -15.33 25.98
N ILE A 201 1.17 -15.14 24.77
CA ILE A 201 2.13 -16.08 24.19
C ILE A 201 3.44 -16.12 24.98
N LEU A 202 3.96 -14.97 25.40
CA LEU A 202 5.13 -14.88 26.25
C LEU A 202 4.90 -15.52 27.62
N LYS A 203 3.70 -15.37 28.18
CA LYS A 203 3.32 -16.02 29.44
C LYS A 203 3.18 -17.54 29.27
N ASP A 204 2.60 -18.00 28.15
CA ASP A 204 2.52 -19.43 27.83
C ASP A 204 3.94 -20.04 27.68
N ALA A 205 4.84 -19.32 27.00
CA ALA A 205 6.25 -19.73 26.84
C ALA A 205 7.00 -19.75 28.18
N SER A 206 6.80 -18.77 29.06
CA SER A 206 7.42 -18.72 30.39
C SER A 206 6.89 -19.80 31.35
N SER A 207 5.71 -20.36 31.08
CA SER A 207 5.11 -21.47 31.84
C SER A 207 5.47 -22.85 31.30
N GLY A 208 6.49 -22.96 30.39
CA GLY A 208 6.98 -24.22 29.86
C GLY A 208 6.09 -24.85 28.76
N LYS A 209 5.06 -24.16 28.30
CA LYS A 209 4.31 -24.59 27.12
C LYS A 209 5.10 -24.21 25.87
N GLU A 210 5.34 -25.17 24.98
CA GLU A 210 5.93 -24.87 23.66
C GLU A 210 5.06 -23.84 22.94
N ALA A 211 5.58 -22.62 22.80
CA ALA A 211 4.90 -21.59 22.06
C ALA A 211 4.82 -22.00 20.59
N ASP A 212 3.62 -22.12 20.04
CA ASP A 212 3.42 -22.46 18.63
C ASP A 212 4.07 -21.38 17.76
N GLN A 213 5.12 -21.77 17.03
CA GLN A 213 5.87 -20.86 16.15
C GLN A 213 4.98 -20.14 15.15
N SER A 214 3.84 -20.70 14.81
CA SER A 214 2.84 -20.10 13.94
C SER A 214 2.04 -19.01 14.66
N GLU A 215 1.77 -19.14 15.96
CA GLU A 215 1.17 -18.07 16.78
C GLU A 215 2.15 -16.91 16.93
N ILE A 216 3.43 -17.21 17.19
CA ILE A 216 4.51 -16.20 17.23
C ILE A 216 4.57 -15.45 15.90
N THR A 217 4.62 -16.16 14.76
CA THR A 217 4.71 -15.55 13.43
C THR A 217 3.48 -14.70 13.11
N ALA A 218 2.28 -15.15 13.46
CA ALA A 218 1.04 -14.39 13.25
C ALA A 218 1.00 -13.10 14.08
N VAL A 219 1.40 -13.20 15.36
CA VAL A 219 1.48 -12.03 16.25
C VAL A 219 2.61 -11.10 15.83
N MET A 220 3.78 -11.62 15.43
CA MET A 220 4.84 -10.80 14.86
C MET A 220 4.40 -10.06 13.61
N SER A 221 3.70 -10.72 12.68
CA SER A 221 3.17 -10.06 11.48
C SER A 221 2.21 -8.93 11.81
N SER A 222 1.28 -9.15 12.75
CA SER A 222 0.34 -8.11 13.17
C SER A 222 1.00 -6.97 13.95
N LYS A 223 2.03 -7.28 14.76
CA LYS A 223 2.83 -6.29 15.47
C LYS A 223 3.76 -5.52 14.54
N MET A 224 4.36 -6.19 13.59
CA MET A 224 5.21 -5.56 12.57
C MET A 224 4.46 -4.47 11.79
N ALA A 225 3.17 -4.66 11.52
CA ALA A 225 2.33 -3.63 10.96
C ALA A 225 2.15 -2.40 11.83
N SER A 226 2.16 -2.56 13.14
CA SER A 226 2.09 -1.44 14.08
C SER A 226 3.48 -0.82 14.35
N VAL A 227 4.53 -1.62 14.28
CA VAL A 227 5.91 -1.17 14.51
C VAL A 227 6.47 -0.43 13.28
N MET A 228 6.08 -0.85 12.07
CA MET A 228 6.57 -0.24 10.82
C MET A 228 6.33 1.27 10.74
N PRO A 229 5.15 1.83 11.06
CA PRO A 229 4.94 3.28 11.08
C PRO A 229 5.81 4.01 12.10
N ILE A 230 6.10 3.38 13.25
CA ILE A 230 7.00 3.95 14.26
C ILE A 230 8.43 4.00 13.73
N LEU A 231 8.90 2.92 13.11
CA LEU A 231 10.22 2.86 12.49
C LEU A 231 10.35 3.94 11.40
N LEU A 232 9.33 4.07 10.55
CA LEU A 232 9.29 5.11 9.52
C LEU A 232 9.26 6.52 10.10
N LEU A 233 8.58 6.74 11.23
CA LEU A 233 8.63 8.02 11.95
C LEU A 233 10.07 8.37 12.35
N VAL A 234 10.79 7.41 12.96
CA VAL A 234 12.18 7.62 13.35
C VAL A 234 13.04 7.97 12.14
N PHE A 235 12.93 7.23 11.04
CA PHE A 235 13.66 7.54 9.81
C PHE A 235 13.27 8.92 9.23
N ALA A 236 11.98 9.25 9.22
CA ALA A 236 11.49 10.52 8.70
C ALA A 236 12.08 11.75 9.41
N LEU A 237 12.47 11.62 10.69
CA LEU A 237 13.10 12.72 11.44
C LEU A 237 14.51 13.05 10.92
N TYR A 238 15.17 12.11 10.24
CA TYR A 238 16.54 12.26 9.69
C TYR A 238 16.56 12.39 8.16
N LEU A 239 15.42 12.27 7.48
CA LEU A 239 15.31 12.44 6.04
C LEU A 239 15.04 13.92 5.69
N PRO A 240 15.45 14.38 4.49
CA PRO A 240 15.05 15.68 3.97
C PRO A 240 13.54 15.86 3.95
N GLY A 241 13.05 17.02 4.31
CA GLY A 241 11.62 17.35 4.34
C GLY A 241 10.87 17.04 3.06
N ALA A 242 11.52 17.18 1.90
CA ALA A 242 10.97 16.84 0.60
C ALA A 242 10.63 15.35 0.47
N VAL A 243 11.48 14.46 1.00
CA VAL A 243 11.22 13.01 1.02
C VAL A 243 10.06 12.70 1.97
N VAL A 244 10.04 13.36 3.12
CA VAL A 244 8.94 13.19 4.10
C VAL A 244 7.62 13.70 3.53
N LEU A 245 7.63 14.82 2.81
CA LEU A 245 6.46 15.39 2.13
C LEU A 245 5.91 14.42 1.05
N TYR A 246 6.80 13.88 0.21
CA TYR A 246 6.42 12.83 -0.74
C TYR A 246 5.74 11.66 -0.03
N TYR A 247 6.35 11.17 1.06
CA TYR A 247 5.84 10.02 1.79
C TYR A 247 4.49 10.31 2.46
N ALA A 248 4.33 11.49 3.07
CA ALA A 248 3.07 11.96 3.64
C ALA A 248 1.96 12.01 2.58
N THR A 249 2.22 12.71 1.47
CA THR A 249 1.26 12.84 0.35
C THR A 249 0.91 11.46 -0.23
N SER A 250 1.90 10.61 -0.43
CA SER A 250 1.72 9.25 -0.92
C SER A 250 0.84 8.41 0.00
N SER A 251 1.03 8.51 1.33
CA SER A 251 0.22 7.79 2.33
C SER A 251 -1.21 8.31 2.40
N ILE A 252 -1.41 9.63 2.33
CA ILE A 252 -2.74 10.26 2.30
C ILE A 252 -3.52 9.76 1.07
N VAL A 253 -2.91 9.85 -0.12
CA VAL A 253 -3.56 9.40 -1.36
C VAL A 253 -3.83 7.89 -1.31
N ALA A 254 -2.92 7.08 -0.75
CA ALA A 254 -3.14 5.65 -0.58
C ALA A 254 -4.33 5.33 0.32
N VAL A 255 -4.49 6.03 1.45
CA VAL A 255 -5.65 5.85 2.34
C VAL A 255 -6.95 6.13 1.62
N ILE A 256 -6.98 7.21 0.82
CA ILE A 256 -8.14 7.58 0.01
C ILE A 256 -8.43 6.51 -1.06
N GLN A 257 -7.41 6.09 -1.82
CA GLN A 257 -7.54 5.04 -2.83
C GLN A 257 -8.04 3.73 -2.24
N GLN A 258 -7.47 3.30 -1.12
CA GLN A 258 -7.87 2.07 -0.43
C GLN A 258 -9.32 2.13 0.05
N TYR A 259 -9.75 3.28 0.57
CA TYR A 259 -11.13 3.48 1.01
C TYR A 259 -12.11 3.27 -0.15
N PHE A 260 -11.89 3.91 -1.31
CA PHE A 260 -12.77 3.78 -2.46
C PHE A 260 -12.78 2.36 -3.03
N VAL A 261 -11.62 1.76 -3.24
CA VAL A 261 -11.53 0.40 -3.81
C VAL A 261 -12.14 -0.64 -2.88
N LEU A 262 -11.87 -0.55 -1.58
CA LEU A 262 -12.41 -1.51 -0.62
C LEU A 262 -13.95 -1.38 -0.46
N ARG A 263 -14.48 -0.18 -0.61
CA ARG A 263 -15.93 0.06 -0.58
C ARG A 263 -16.62 -0.50 -1.83
N GLN A 264 -16.13 -0.17 -3.01
CA GLN A 264 -16.66 -0.66 -4.29
C GLN A 264 -16.72 -2.20 -4.33
N ASP A 265 -15.62 -2.85 -3.98
CA ASP A 265 -15.58 -4.30 -3.90
C ASP A 265 -16.58 -4.89 -2.89
N SER A 266 -16.92 -4.16 -1.79
CA SER A 266 -17.92 -4.62 -0.83
C SER A 266 -19.32 -4.58 -1.41
N GLU A 267 -19.66 -3.54 -2.13
CA GLU A 267 -20.97 -3.37 -2.80
C GLU A 267 -21.17 -4.42 -3.90
N GLU A 268 -20.15 -4.69 -4.73
CA GLU A 268 -20.20 -5.75 -5.73
C GLU A 268 -20.40 -7.14 -5.11
N MET A 269 -19.78 -7.41 -3.97
CA MET A 269 -19.90 -8.68 -3.27
C MET A 269 -21.29 -8.89 -2.66
N ILE A 270 -21.92 -7.84 -2.14
CA ILE A 270 -23.30 -7.89 -1.64
C ILE A 270 -24.24 -8.20 -2.79
N GLN A 271 -24.10 -7.50 -3.93
CA GLN A 271 -24.91 -7.74 -5.12
C GLN A 271 -24.76 -9.16 -5.68
N LEU A 272 -23.53 -9.74 -5.61
CA LEU A 272 -23.30 -11.12 -6.03
C LEU A 272 -23.87 -12.15 -5.06
N ALA A 273 -23.86 -11.86 -3.75
CA ALA A 273 -24.49 -12.70 -2.74
C ALA A 273 -26.02 -12.71 -2.93
N ASP A 274 -26.62 -11.53 -3.09
CA ASP A 274 -28.06 -11.40 -3.32
C ASP A 274 -28.51 -12.12 -4.63
N LYS A 275 -27.71 -12.03 -5.70
CA LYS A 275 -27.96 -12.78 -6.95
C LYS A 275 -27.88 -14.30 -6.75
N LYS A 276 -26.96 -14.80 -5.93
CA LYS A 276 -26.87 -16.23 -5.63
C LYS A 276 -28.05 -16.73 -4.81
N ASP A 277 -28.50 -15.96 -3.82
CA ASP A 277 -29.65 -16.33 -3.01
C ASP A 277 -30.96 -16.31 -3.80
N VAL A 278 -31.14 -15.31 -4.67
CA VAL A 278 -32.27 -15.27 -5.61
C VAL A 278 -32.25 -16.46 -6.58
N LYS A 279 -31.07 -16.90 -7.05
CA LYS A 279 -30.96 -18.08 -7.91
C LYS A 279 -31.29 -19.37 -7.19
N LYS A 280 -30.81 -19.55 -5.94
CA LYS A 280 -31.16 -20.70 -5.11
C LYS A 280 -32.65 -20.76 -4.77
N ILE A 281 -33.29 -19.61 -4.47
CA ILE A 281 -34.73 -19.52 -4.21
C ILE A 281 -35.55 -19.86 -5.48
N LYS A 282 -35.11 -19.41 -6.67
CA LYS A 282 -35.76 -19.77 -7.94
C LYS A 282 -35.62 -21.26 -8.24
N GLU A 283 -34.46 -21.84 -8.06
CA GLU A 283 -34.24 -23.29 -8.25
C GLU A 283 -35.06 -24.15 -7.27
N ALA A 284 -35.10 -23.76 -5.98
CA ALA A 284 -35.93 -24.42 -4.99
C ALA A 284 -37.42 -24.33 -5.30
N LYS A 285 -37.92 -23.19 -5.79
CA LYS A 285 -39.32 -23.04 -6.25
C LYS A 285 -39.63 -23.85 -7.51
N ILE A 286 -38.68 -24.01 -8.43
CA ILE A 286 -38.84 -24.84 -9.63
C ILE A 286 -38.91 -26.36 -9.25
N VAL A 287 -38.04 -26.79 -8.32
CA VAL A 287 -38.03 -28.18 -7.82
C VAL A 287 -39.31 -28.51 -7.05
N SER A 288 -39.80 -27.58 -6.23
CA SER A 288 -41.06 -27.76 -5.49
C SER A 288 -42.27 -27.82 -6.42
N LYS A 289 -42.35 -26.99 -7.47
CA LYS A 289 -43.41 -27.05 -8.47
C LYS A 289 -43.38 -28.34 -9.28
N LYS A 290 -42.19 -28.88 -9.63
CA LYS A 290 -42.07 -30.19 -10.32
C LYS A 290 -42.51 -31.37 -9.44
N LYS A 291 -42.26 -31.33 -8.11
CA LYS A 291 -42.72 -32.35 -7.19
C LYS A 291 -44.25 -32.34 -7.03
N THR A 292 -44.88 -31.18 -6.96
CA THR A 292 -46.35 -31.05 -6.83
C THR A 292 -47.06 -31.44 -8.12
N SER A 293 -46.50 -31.19 -9.30
CA SER A 293 -47.09 -31.63 -10.59
C SER A 293 -47.01 -33.15 -10.81
N LYS A 294 -45.91 -33.80 -10.38
CA LYS A 294 -45.76 -35.25 -10.44
C LYS A 294 -46.71 -35.97 -9.46
N SER A 295 -46.99 -35.41 -8.30
CA SER A 295 -47.93 -35.95 -7.33
C SER A 295 -49.38 -35.86 -7.83
N LYS A 296 -49.78 -34.78 -8.51
CA LYS A 296 -51.14 -34.63 -9.08
C LYS A 296 -51.36 -35.60 -10.26
N ASN A 297 -50.37 -35.90 -11.08
CA ASN A 297 -50.50 -36.82 -12.19
C ASN A 297 -50.56 -38.31 -11.74
N LYS A 298 -49.95 -38.65 -10.58
CA LYS A 298 -50.03 -40.00 -10.02
C LYS A 298 -51.40 -40.33 -9.42
N LYS A 299 -52.11 -39.32 -8.84
CA LYS A 299 -53.48 -39.44 -8.33
C LYS A 299 -54.56 -39.50 -9.42
N ARG A 300 -54.27 -39.04 -10.64
CA ARG A 300 -55.20 -39.05 -11.80
C ARG A 300 -55.15 -40.35 -12.61
N LYS A 301 -54.15 -41.22 -12.40
CA LYS A 301 -54.01 -42.55 -13.06
C LYS A 301 -54.51 -43.71 -12.18
N GLN A 302 -55.04 -43.42 -10.98
CA GLN A 302 -55.60 -44.42 -10.06
C GLN A 302 -57.11 -44.22 -9.78
N ARG A 303 -57.80 -43.47 -10.67
CA ARG A 303 -59.27 -43.41 -10.70
C ARG A 303 -59.78 -43.92 -12.04
#